data_b47234fc7e82756557197f18e030f82e
#
_entry.id   b47234fc7e82756557197f18e030f82e
#
_cell.length_a   1.000
_cell.length_b   1.000
_cell.length_c   1.000
_cell.angle_alpha   90.00
_cell.angle_beta   90.00
_cell.angle_gamma   90.00
#
_symmetry.space_group_name_H-M   'P 1'
#
loop_
_entity.id
_entity.type
_entity.pdbx_description
1 polymer ?
#
loop_
_entity_poly.entity_id
_entity_poly.type
_entity_poly.pdbx_seq_one_letter_code
_entity_poly.pdbx_strand_id
1 'polypeptide(L)'
;MDSGIPIIKKEKAYLRIVDVVMDLIARGQVDYNDHFYTEQELMAMLGVSRPTLREALRVLEFLGVATVTPHKGISINKPSDQGGYLPLLYILTFEKTSGRELFELRQALQLEMTALAAQRRTEKHLNALRSLIDRMEEAKAADPEVFSRLDYDFHQQIIAASGNRLVGKLMDTIAPMIQNQLTDHIRNEGLDHRKRTLEYHRQIVACIADGNSEAARQAMYDHLAHSRRDAQSAADPVNFARRNARG
;
A
#
# COMPACT_ATOMS: atom_id res chain seq x y z
N MET A 1 -5.91 -54.24 -8.37
CA MET A 1 -4.69 -53.99 -9.16
C MET A 1 -4.64 -52.51 -9.40
N ASP A 2 -3.84 -51.84 -8.57
CA ASP A 2 -3.67 -50.39 -8.65
C ASP A 2 -2.71 -50.11 -9.82
N SER A 3 -3.24 -49.53 -10.91
CA SER A 3 -2.44 -49.22 -12.09
C SER A 3 -1.62 -47.95 -11.78
N GLY A 4 -0.46 -48.16 -11.18
CA GLY A 4 0.49 -47.10 -10.81
C GLY A 4 1.08 -46.35 -12.01
N ILE A 5 0.24 -45.75 -12.83
CA ILE A 5 0.65 -44.79 -13.85
C ILE A 5 0.79 -43.43 -13.20
N PRO A 6 2.01 -42.89 -13.05
CA PRO A 6 2.18 -41.56 -12.49
C PRO A 6 1.46 -40.54 -13.38
N ILE A 7 0.54 -39.79 -12.82
CA ILE A 7 -0.12 -38.68 -13.51
C ILE A 7 0.99 -37.64 -13.77
N ILE A 8 1.43 -37.55 -15.01
CA ILE A 8 2.35 -36.51 -15.46
C ILE A 8 1.58 -35.19 -15.34
N LYS A 9 1.89 -34.40 -14.32
CA LYS A 9 1.41 -33.00 -14.21
C LYS A 9 2.00 -32.24 -15.39
N LYS A 10 1.22 -32.11 -16.48
CA LYS A 10 1.58 -31.26 -17.60
C LYS A 10 1.71 -29.85 -17.07
N GLU A 11 2.95 -29.35 -16.99
CA GLU A 11 3.19 -27.93 -16.67
C GLU A 11 2.28 -27.10 -17.57
N LYS A 12 1.43 -26.27 -16.98
CA LYS A 12 0.46 -25.50 -17.76
C LYS A 12 1.24 -24.50 -18.62
N ALA A 13 1.24 -24.68 -19.92
CA ALA A 13 2.06 -23.90 -20.88
C ALA A 13 1.83 -22.39 -20.74
N TYR A 14 0.65 -21.94 -20.30
CA TYR A 14 0.38 -20.54 -20.04
C TYR A 14 1.19 -19.95 -18.87
N LEU A 15 1.52 -20.74 -17.82
CA LEU A 15 2.37 -20.27 -16.73
C LEU A 15 3.79 -19.97 -17.19
N ARG A 16 4.33 -20.77 -18.11
CA ARG A 16 5.64 -20.49 -18.70
C ARG A 16 5.65 -19.18 -19.49
N ILE A 17 4.53 -18.82 -20.14
CA ILE A 17 4.40 -17.51 -20.80
C ILE A 17 4.42 -16.40 -19.76
N VAL A 18 3.69 -16.56 -18.64
CA VAL A 18 3.69 -15.60 -17.54
C VAL A 18 5.11 -15.40 -17.01
N ASP A 19 5.83 -16.49 -16.74
CA ASP A 19 7.23 -16.44 -16.25
C ASP A 19 8.15 -15.74 -17.25
N VAL A 20 8.04 -16.03 -18.55
CA VAL A 20 8.84 -15.35 -19.58
C VAL A 20 8.55 -13.86 -19.62
N VAL A 21 7.27 -13.45 -19.58
CA VAL A 21 6.89 -12.02 -19.56
C VAL A 21 7.42 -11.34 -18.32
N MET A 22 7.31 -11.97 -17.14
CA MET A 22 7.83 -11.41 -15.88
C MET A 22 9.37 -11.27 -15.92
N ASP A 23 10.09 -12.24 -16.51
CA ASP A 23 11.54 -12.16 -16.67
C ASP A 23 11.95 -11.03 -17.64
N LEU A 24 11.26 -10.87 -18.76
CA LEU A 24 11.50 -9.76 -19.69
C LEU A 24 11.26 -8.39 -19.01
N ILE A 25 10.22 -8.29 -18.20
CA ILE A 25 9.95 -7.08 -17.38
C ILE A 25 11.10 -6.82 -16.40
N ALA A 26 11.54 -7.87 -15.68
CA ALA A 26 12.62 -7.75 -14.70
C ALA A 26 13.94 -7.30 -15.32
N ARG A 27 14.21 -7.71 -16.58
CA ARG A 27 15.39 -7.30 -17.37
C ARG A 27 15.23 -5.94 -18.04
N GLY A 28 14.07 -5.28 -17.93
CA GLY A 28 13.81 -4.03 -18.64
C GLY A 28 13.73 -4.16 -20.15
N GLN A 29 13.37 -5.34 -20.65
CA GLN A 29 13.30 -5.68 -22.08
C GLN A 29 11.88 -5.59 -22.64
N VAL A 30 11.03 -4.74 -22.06
CA VAL A 30 9.65 -4.53 -22.50
C VAL A 30 9.38 -3.05 -22.69
N ASP A 31 8.66 -2.73 -23.76
CA ASP A 31 8.11 -1.40 -23.96
C ASP A 31 6.77 -1.29 -23.20
N TYR A 32 6.71 -0.36 -22.26
CA TYR A 32 5.52 -0.15 -21.43
C TYR A 32 4.54 0.83 -22.08
N ASN A 33 3.25 0.51 -22.03
CA ASN A 33 2.08 1.35 -22.36
C ASN A 33 2.06 2.03 -23.74
N ASP A 34 3.21 2.31 -24.33
CA ASP A 34 3.32 3.01 -25.62
C ASP A 34 3.35 2.06 -26.81
N HIS A 35 3.51 0.75 -26.55
CA HIS A 35 3.52 -0.28 -27.58
C HIS A 35 2.36 -1.26 -27.38
N PHE A 36 1.61 -1.47 -28.45
CA PHE A 36 0.51 -2.43 -28.49
C PHE A 36 0.86 -3.60 -29.39
N TYR A 37 0.88 -4.81 -28.81
CA TYR A 37 1.08 -6.06 -29.52
C TYR A 37 -0.25 -6.64 -29.98
N THR A 38 -0.28 -7.22 -31.15
CA THR A 38 -1.41 -8.05 -31.58
C THR A 38 -1.26 -9.47 -31.00
N GLU A 39 -2.38 -10.21 -30.86
CA GLU A 39 -2.31 -11.64 -30.49
C GLU A 39 -1.42 -12.43 -31.46
N GLN A 40 -1.45 -12.09 -32.77
CA GLN A 40 -0.70 -12.79 -33.79
C GLN A 40 0.81 -12.57 -33.65
N GLU A 41 1.25 -11.34 -33.33
CA GLU A 41 2.66 -11.04 -33.05
C GLU A 41 3.15 -11.79 -31.82
N LEU A 42 2.39 -11.74 -30.72
CA LEU A 42 2.77 -12.46 -29.50
C LEU A 42 2.79 -13.98 -29.69
N MET A 43 1.85 -14.54 -30.46
CA MET A 43 1.89 -15.97 -30.82
C MET A 43 3.14 -16.33 -31.60
N ALA A 44 3.55 -15.50 -32.55
CA ALA A 44 4.76 -15.73 -33.36
C ALA A 44 6.03 -15.56 -32.51
N MET A 45 6.10 -14.53 -31.66
CA MET A 45 7.27 -14.28 -30.80
C MET A 45 7.46 -15.37 -29.73
N LEU A 46 6.38 -15.88 -29.16
CA LEU A 46 6.41 -16.85 -28.06
C LEU A 46 6.31 -18.31 -28.53
N GLY A 47 6.01 -18.53 -29.80
CA GLY A 47 5.87 -19.89 -30.38
C GLY A 47 4.70 -20.69 -29.78
N VAL A 48 3.57 -20.02 -29.46
CA VAL A 48 2.46 -20.64 -28.73
C VAL A 48 1.15 -20.57 -29.49
N SER A 49 0.20 -21.45 -29.11
CA SER A 49 -1.16 -21.43 -29.68
C SER A 49 -2.00 -20.29 -29.11
N ARG A 50 -2.99 -19.82 -29.88
CA ARG A 50 -3.93 -18.76 -29.45
C ARG A 50 -4.65 -19.07 -28.12
N PRO A 51 -5.17 -20.29 -27.87
CA PRO A 51 -5.78 -20.60 -26.56
C PRO A 51 -4.80 -20.46 -25.40
N THR A 52 -3.56 -20.93 -25.56
CA THR A 52 -2.52 -20.85 -24.53
C THR A 52 -2.13 -19.39 -24.25
N LEU A 53 -1.99 -18.57 -25.31
CA LEU A 53 -1.73 -17.13 -25.15
C LEU A 53 -2.87 -16.43 -24.38
N ARG A 54 -4.12 -16.71 -24.74
CA ARG A 54 -5.27 -16.09 -24.07
C ARG A 54 -5.41 -16.48 -22.60
N GLU A 55 -5.06 -17.72 -22.24
CA GLU A 55 -4.99 -18.12 -20.82
C GLU A 55 -3.90 -17.31 -20.09
N ALA A 56 -2.72 -17.17 -20.67
CA ALA A 56 -1.65 -16.36 -20.09
C ALA A 56 -2.04 -14.89 -19.96
N LEU A 57 -2.66 -14.32 -20.99
CA LEU A 57 -3.12 -12.92 -20.97
C LEU A 57 -4.15 -12.67 -19.86
N ARG A 58 -5.10 -13.58 -19.62
CA ARG A 58 -6.05 -13.47 -18.52
C ARG A 58 -5.34 -13.42 -17.15
N VAL A 59 -4.30 -14.24 -16.99
CA VAL A 59 -3.49 -14.21 -15.75
C VAL A 59 -2.71 -12.91 -15.65
N LEU A 60 -2.07 -12.45 -16.71
CA LEU A 60 -1.32 -11.20 -16.74
C LEU A 60 -2.23 -9.97 -16.52
N GLU A 61 -3.46 -9.99 -17.05
CA GLU A 61 -4.46 -8.96 -16.77
C GLU A 61 -4.91 -8.98 -15.29
N PHE A 62 -5.18 -10.16 -14.76
CA PHE A 62 -5.51 -10.31 -13.33
C PHE A 62 -4.37 -9.82 -12.42
N LEU A 63 -3.13 -10.06 -12.79
CA LEU A 63 -1.94 -9.56 -12.10
C LEU A 63 -1.71 -8.06 -12.35
N GLY A 64 -2.48 -7.42 -13.23
CA GLY A 64 -2.29 -6.02 -13.61
C GLY A 64 -1.02 -5.77 -14.43
N VAL A 65 -0.40 -6.81 -14.95
CA VAL A 65 0.84 -6.75 -15.76
C VAL A 65 0.55 -6.37 -17.20
N ALA A 66 -0.59 -6.79 -17.73
CA ALA A 66 -1.01 -6.47 -19.09
C ALA A 66 -2.42 -5.89 -19.12
N THR A 67 -2.72 -5.16 -20.19
CA THR A 67 -4.07 -4.68 -20.51
C THR A 67 -4.40 -5.10 -21.94
N VAL A 68 -5.54 -5.77 -22.13
CA VAL A 68 -6.07 -6.09 -23.46
C VAL A 68 -7.13 -5.05 -23.82
N THR A 69 -6.81 -4.21 -24.79
CA THR A 69 -7.74 -3.15 -25.27
C THR A 69 -8.36 -3.60 -26.60
N PRO A 70 -9.70 -3.72 -26.66
CA PRO A 70 -10.37 -4.05 -27.93
C PRO A 70 -9.93 -3.12 -29.07
N HIS A 71 -9.60 -3.70 -30.22
CA HIS A 71 -9.15 -3.01 -31.43
C HIS A 71 -7.79 -2.29 -31.35
N LYS A 72 -7.18 -2.14 -30.16
CA LYS A 72 -5.83 -1.60 -29.99
C LYS A 72 -4.78 -2.68 -29.83
N GLY A 73 -5.11 -3.75 -29.14
CA GLY A 73 -4.17 -4.84 -28.85
C GLY A 73 -3.82 -4.97 -27.37
N ILE A 74 -2.66 -5.52 -27.10
CA ILE A 74 -2.16 -5.88 -25.77
C ILE A 74 -0.99 -4.96 -25.42
N SER A 75 -1.07 -4.26 -24.29
CA SER A 75 0.03 -3.47 -23.76
C SER A 75 0.51 -4.02 -22.42
N ILE A 76 1.80 -3.83 -22.12
CA ILE A 76 2.38 -4.16 -20.81
C ILE A 76 2.30 -2.91 -19.95
N ASN A 77 1.74 -3.05 -18.76
CA ASN A 77 1.53 -1.94 -17.83
C ASN A 77 2.82 -1.59 -17.09
N LYS A 78 3.03 -0.29 -16.84
CA LYS A 78 4.08 0.12 -15.90
C LYS A 78 3.78 -0.38 -14.50
N PRO A 79 4.79 -0.79 -13.71
CA PRO A 79 4.59 -1.24 -12.33
C PRO A 79 3.95 -0.21 -11.40
N SER A 80 3.85 1.05 -11.83
CA SER A 80 3.20 2.16 -11.11
C SER A 80 1.71 2.34 -11.45
N ASP A 81 1.23 1.68 -12.51
CA ASP A 81 -0.14 1.82 -12.95
C ASP A 81 -1.07 0.94 -12.10
N GLN A 82 -2.24 1.46 -11.81
CA GLN A 82 -3.21 0.84 -10.90
C GLN A 82 -3.60 -0.57 -11.37
N GLY A 83 -3.31 -1.60 -10.59
CA GLY A 83 -3.79 -2.97 -10.87
C GLY A 83 -2.88 -4.11 -10.43
N GLY A 84 -1.55 -3.92 -10.38
CA GLY A 84 -0.60 -4.99 -10.05
C GLY A 84 -0.69 -5.54 -8.62
N TYR A 85 -1.55 -4.97 -7.77
CA TYR A 85 -1.70 -5.35 -6.37
C TYR A 85 -3.03 -6.04 -6.05
N LEU A 86 -3.93 -6.19 -7.03
CA LEU A 86 -5.23 -6.85 -6.84
C LEU A 86 -5.10 -8.25 -6.21
N PRO A 87 -4.14 -9.11 -6.58
CA PRO A 87 -3.97 -10.40 -5.93
C PRO A 87 -3.64 -10.28 -4.44
N LEU A 88 -2.81 -9.32 -4.05
CA LEU A 88 -2.50 -9.10 -2.64
C LEU A 88 -3.72 -8.59 -1.87
N LEU A 89 -4.45 -7.63 -2.40
CA LEU A 89 -5.71 -7.15 -1.81
C LEU A 89 -6.73 -8.27 -1.68
N TYR A 90 -6.85 -9.14 -2.70
CA TYR A 90 -7.74 -10.29 -2.66
C TYR A 90 -7.37 -11.25 -1.53
N ILE A 91 -6.07 -11.61 -1.39
CA ILE A 91 -5.59 -12.47 -0.31
C ILE A 91 -5.91 -11.85 1.05
N LEU A 92 -5.57 -10.59 1.27
CA LEU A 92 -5.80 -9.89 2.53
C LEU A 92 -7.29 -9.81 2.89
N THR A 93 -8.15 -9.62 1.89
CA THR A 93 -9.61 -9.57 2.09
C THR A 93 -10.17 -10.96 2.38
N PHE A 94 -9.71 -11.99 1.64
CA PHE A 94 -10.18 -13.36 1.77
C PHE A 94 -9.78 -13.97 3.11
N GLU A 95 -8.55 -13.74 3.55
CA GLU A 95 -8.02 -14.19 4.86
C GLU A 95 -8.67 -13.45 6.04
N LYS A 96 -9.59 -12.50 5.79
CA LYS A 96 -10.25 -11.69 6.82
C LYS A 96 -9.24 -11.04 7.76
N THR A 97 -8.17 -10.47 7.18
CA THR A 97 -7.11 -9.79 7.92
C THR A 97 -7.70 -8.84 8.95
N SER A 98 -7.35 -9.04 10.20
CA SER A 98 -7.88 -8.23 11.29
C SER A 98 -7.25 -6.83 11.32
N GLY A 99 -7.96 -5.86 11.86
CA GLY A 99 -7.42 -4.52 12.06
C GLY A 99 -6.15 -4.51 12.93
N ARG A 100 -6.03 -5.48 13.84
CA ARG A 100 -4.84 -5.66 14.67
C ARG A 100 -3.64 -6.08 13.82
N GLU A 101 -3.77 -7.04 12.92
CA GLU A 101 -2.69 -7.50 12.04
C GLU A 101 -2.24 -6.41 11.08
N LEU A 102 -3.17 -5.64 10.52
CA LEU A 102 -2.86 -4.46 9.70
C LEU A 102 -2.11 -3.40 10.50
N PHE A 103 -2.50 -3.16 11.74
CA PHE A 103 -1.81 -2.22 12.62
C PHE A 103 -0.40 -2.68 12.94
N GLU A 104 -0.20 -3.97 13.28
CA GLU A 104 1.12 -4.56 13.56
C GLU A 104 2.03 -4.48 12.34
N LEU A 105 1.52 -4.76 11.13
CA LEU A 105 2.26 -4.58 9.88
C LEU A 105 2.64 -3.11 9.66
N ARG A 106 1.68 -2.19 9.81
CA ARG A 106 1.90 -0.76 9.70
C ARG A 106 2.99 -0.30 10.67
N GLN A 107 2.90 -0.70 11.93
CA GLN A 107 3.88 -0.35 12.96
C GLN A 107 5.28 -0.84 12.59
N ALA A 108 5.43 -2.12 12.24
CA ALA A 108 6.72 -2.72 11.88
C ALA A 108 7.39 -1.96 10.72
N LEU A 109 6.64 -1.62 9.68
CA LEU A 109 7.17 -0.90 8.52
C LEU A 109 7.47 0.57 8.85
N GLN A 110 6.55 1.27 9.50
CA GLN A 110 6.69 2.72 9.70
C GLN A 110 7.80 3.09 10.68
N LEU A 111 8.06 2.28 11.71
CA LEU A 111 9.18 2.53 12.62
C LEU A 111 10.51 2.56 11.86
N GLU A 112 10.77 1.54 11.05
CA GLU A 112 12.01 1.45 10.27
C GLU A 112 12.08 2.51 9.18
N MET A 113 10.97 2.80 8.49
CA MET A 113 10.97 3.84 7.46
C MET A 113 11.22 5.23 8.07
N THR A 114 10.73 5.49 9.27
CA THR A 114 10.98 6.77 9.97
C THR A 114 12.44 6.92 10.37
N ALA A 115 13.07 5.84 10.87
CA ALA A 115 14.50 5.82 11.17
C ALA A 115 15.36 6.05 9.92
N LEU A 116 15.01 5.41 8.80
CA LEU A 116 15.69 5.60 7.52
C LEU A 116 15.45 7.01 6.94
N ALA A 117 14.24 7.57 7.12
CA ALA A 117 13.93 8.93 6.72
C ALA A 117 14.84 9.94 7.41
N ALA A 118 15.12 9.76 8.70
CA ALA A 118 16.06 10.60 9.45
C ALA A 118 17.48 10.58 8.85
N GLN A 119 17.91 9.46 8.26
CA GLN A 119 19.22 9.35 7.61
C GLN A 119 19.25 9.91 6.19
N ARG A 120 18.13 9.82 5.45
CA ARG A 120 18.10 10.02 3.99
C ARG A 120 17.28 11.23 3.55
N ARG A 121 16.62 11.93 4.51
CA ARG A 121 15.80 13.10 4.20
C ARG A 121 16.57 14.16 3.42
N THR A 122 15.86 14.87 2.58
CA THR A 122 16.31 16.10 1.93
C THR A 122 15.47 17.27 2.43
N GLU A 123 15.91 18.51 2.21
CA GLU A 123 15.09 19.69 2.53
C GLU A 123 13.73 19.67 1.82
N LYS A 124 13.66 19.11 0.61
CA LYS A 124 12.39 18.92 -0.10
C LYS A 124 11.44 18.02 0.70
N HIS A 125 11.94 16.93 1.29
CA HIS A 125 11.12 16.03 2.11
C HIS A 125 10.65 16.72 3.40
N LEU A 126 11.52 17.47 4.07
CA LEU A 126 11.17 18.22 5.29
C LEU A 126 10.10 19.29 5.02
N ASN A 127 10.25 20.03 3.93
CA ASN A 127 9.27 21.05 3.55
C ASN A 127 7.90 20.43 3.20
N ALA A 128 7.88 19.27 2.53
CA ALA A 128 6.63 18.55 2.26
C ALA A 128 5.96 18.07 3.55
N LEU A 129 6.72 17.52 4.51
CA LEU A 129 6.19 17.09 5.82
C LEU A 129 5.62 18.27 6.63
N ARG A 130 6.33 19.40 6.67
CA ARG A 130 5.86 20.62 7.35
C ARG A 130 4.57 21.15 6.73
N SER A 131 4.52 21.22 5.39
CA SER A 131 3.30 21.65 4.67
C SER A 131 2.11 20.75 4.95
N LEU A 132 2.31 19.43 5.09
CA LEU A 132 1.23 18.50 5.47
C LEU A 132 0.73 18.78 6.89
N ILE A 133 1.63 19.04 7.85
CA ILE A 133 1.26 19.44 9.21
C ILE A 133 0.44 20.74 9.23
N ASP A 134 0.85 21.75 8.45
CA ASP A 134 0.13 23.02 8.38
C ASP A 134 -1.29 22.83 7.82
N ARG A 135 -1.44 22.04 6.77
CA ARG A 135 -2.74 21.67 6.20
C ARG A 135 -3.62 20.86 7.19
N MET A 136 -3.01 19.95 7.94
CA MET A 136 -3.71 19.20 8.99
C MET A 136 -4.17 20.13 10.12
N GLU A 137 -3.36 21.14 10.48
CA GLU A 137 -3.70 22.14 11.47
C GLU A 137 -4.95 22.93 11.06
N GLU A 138 -5.05 23.31 9.79
CA GLU A 138 -6.23 23.99 9.23
C GLU A 138 -7.47 23.07 9.22
N ALA A 139 -7.29 21.80 8.85
CA ALA A 139 -8.37 20.82 8.71
C ALA A 139 -8.88 20.24 10.05
N LYS A 140 -8.11 20.34 11.14
CA LYS A 140 -8.38 19.61 12.40
C LYS A 140 -9.76 19.84 13.00
N ALA A 141 -10.34 21.04 12.84
CA ALA A 141 -11.66 21.38 13.39
C ALA A 141 -12.80 21.22 12.37
N ALA A 142 -12.49 21.20 11.07
CA ALA A 142 -13.47 21.30 10.01
C ALA A 142 -13.98 19.93 9.53
N ASP A 143 -13.08 19.03 9.11
CA ASP A 143 -13.46 17.80 8.43
C ASP A 143 -12.56 16.62 8.84
N PRO A 144 -13.11 15.61 9.54
CA PRO A 144 -12.38 14.40 9.91
C PRO A 144 -11.84 13.60 8.71
N GLU A 145 -12.53 13.61 7.56
CA GLU A 145 -12.12 12.84 6.38
C GLU A 145 -10.92 13.50 5.71
N VAL A 146 -10.93 14.83 5.60
CA VAL A 146 -9.77 15.60 5.11
C VAL A 146 -8.59 15.40 6.04
N PHE A 147 -8.78 15.47 7.35
CA PHE A 147 -7.71 15.23 8.32
C PHE A 147 -7.12 13.82 8.19
N SER A 148 -7.96 12.79 8.10
CA SER A 148 -7.54 11.39 7.92
C SER A 148 -6.72 11.18 6.65
N ARG A 149 -7.12 11.82 5.54
CA ARG A 149 -6.36 11.76 4.29
C ARG A 149 -4.98 12.42 4.42
N LEU A 150 -4.93 13.59 5.04
CA LEU A 150 -3.66 14.29 5.28
C LEU A 150 -2.75 13.53 6.24
N ASP A 151 -3.30 12.85 7.25
CA ASP A 151 -2.58 11.95 8.14
C ASP A 151 -1.94 10.79 7.35
N TYR A 152 -2.71 10.16 6.47
CA TYR A 152 -2.18 9.14 5.58
C TYR A 152 -1.05 9.68 4.68
N ASP A 153 -1.27 10.83 4.04
CA ASP A 153 -0.27 11.48 3.18
C ASP A 153 1.02 11.81 3.95
N PHE A 154 0.91 12.21 5.22
CA PHE A 154 2.06 12.45 6.09
C PHE A 154 2.91 11.20 6.29
N HIS A 155 2.29 10.07 6.59
CA HIS A 155 2.98 8.80 6.74
C HIS A 155 3.61 8.32 5.41
N GLN A 156 2.93 8.49 4.29
CA GLN A 156 3.49 8.20 2.96
C GLN A 156 4.69 9.09 2.63
N GLN A 157 4.66 10.36 3.03
CA GLN A 157 5.79 11.26 2.83
C GLN A 157 7.02 10.84 3.65
N ILE A 158 6.85 10.30 4.87
CA ILE A 158 7.95 9.71 5.64
C ILE A 158 8.54 8.50 4.91
N ILE A 159 7.70 7.61 4.40
CA ILE A 159 8.14 6.45 3.63
C ILE A 159 8.90 6.90 2.36
N ALA A 160 8.42 7.92 1.66
CA ALA A 160 9.12 8.50 0.52
C ALA A 160 10.50 9.06 0.92
N ALA A 161 10.59 9.75 2.06
CA ALA A 161 11.85 10.28 2.60
C ALA A 161 12.85 9.17 2.99
N SER A 162 12.37 7.97 3.34
CA SER A 162 13.21 6.79 3.59
C SER A 162 13.92 6.28 2.33
N GLY A 163 13.42 6.61 1.14
CA GLY A 163 13.91 6.12 -0.15
C GLY A 163 13.55 4.66 -0.45
N ASN A 164 12.75 3.99 0.38
CA ASN A 164 12.33 2.61 0.15
C ASN A 164 11.03 2.57 -0.69
N ARG A 165 11.22 2.55 -2.02
CA ARG A 165 10.10 2.55 -2.98
C ARG A 165 9.21 1.31 -2.87
N LEU A 166 9.75 0.15 -2.45
CA LEU A 166 8.99 -1.08 -2.31
C LEU A 166 7.99 -0.99 -1.15
N VAL A 167 8.43 -0.47 -0.01
CA VAL A 167 7.53 -0.25 1.14
C VAL A 167 6.45 0.78 0.79
N GLY A 168 6.81 1.85 0.06
CA GLY A 168 5.81 2.81 -0.44
C GLY A 168 4.71 2.12 -1.24
N LYS A 169 5.08 1.32 -2.23
CA LYS A 169 4.10 0.56 -3.04
C LYS A 169 3.27 -0.44 -2.24
N LEU A 170 3.89 -1.13 -1.27
CA LEU A 170 3.17 -2.04 -0.38
C LEU A 170 2.12 -1.28 0.45
N MET A 171 2.51 -0.15 1.02
CA MET A 171 1.59 0.68 1.82
C MET A 171 0.47 1.27 0.98
N ASP A 172 0.73 1.71 -0.26
CA ASP A 172 -0.31 2.15 -1.20
C ASP A 172 -1.33 1.04 -1.50
N THR A 173 -0.86 -0.21 -1.59
CA THR A 173 -1.73 -1.37 -1.84
C THR A 173 -2.72 -1.61 -0.70
N ILE A 174 -2.27 -1.51 0.55
CA ILE A 174 -3.10 -1.74 1.73
C ILE A 174 -3.80 -0.46 2.23
N ALA A 175 -3.54 0.68 1.58
CA ALA A 175 -4.09 1.98 1.93
C ALA A 175 -5.61 1.98 2.14
N PRO A 176 -6.44 1.41 1.25
CA PRO A 176 -7.89 1.43 1.43
C PRO A 176 -8.35 0.77 2.73
N MET A 177 -7.66 -0.31 3.16
CA MET A 177 -7.98 -1.00 4.40
C MET A 177 -7.58 -0.18 5.63
N ILE A 178 -6.40 0.47 5.58
CA ILE A 178 -5.91 1.33 6.66
C ILE A 178 -6.75 2.61 6.77
N GLN A 179 -7.07 3.27 5.65
CA GLN A 179 -7.81 4.52 5.64
C GLN A 179 -9.22 4.36 6.20
N ASN A 180 -9.92 3.28 5.87
CA ASN A 180 -11.25 3.03 6.43
C ASN A 180 -11.20 2.94 7.96
N GLN A 181 -10.25 2.20 8.52
CA GLN A 181 -10.07 2.08 9.97
C GLN A 181 -9.65 3.40 10.61
N LEU A 182 -8.74 4.14 9.98
CA LEU A 182 -8.23 5.42 10.48
C LEU A 182 -9.33 6.50 10.48
N THR A 183 -10.14 6.58 9.41
CA THR A 183 -11.22 7.56 9.32
C THR A 183 -12.27 7.33 10.40
N ASP A 184 -12.68 6.09 10.64
CA ASP A 184 -13.63 5.75 11.68
C ASP A 184 -13.07 6.10 13.07
N HIS A 185 -11.79 5.82 13.29
CA HIS A 185 -11.11 6.18 14.52
C HIS A 185 -11.05 7.70 14.74
N ILE A 186 -10.55 8.47 13.78
CA ILE A 186 -10.44 9.94 13.85
C ILE A 186 -11.82 10.61 14.03
N ARG A 187 -12.86 10.07 13.40
CA ARG A 187 -14.23 10.55 13.55
C ARG A 187 -14.74 10.36 14.96
N ASN A 188 -14.44 9.22 15.59
CA ASN A 188 -14.93 8.84 16.90
C ASN A 188 -14.19 9.54 18.05
N GLU A 189 -12.89 9.83 17.90
CA GLU A 189 -12.03 10.39 18.96
C GLU A 189 -12.11 11.91 19.10
N GLY A 190 -12.59 12.62 18.11
CA GLY A 190 -12.84 14.07 18.18
C GLY A 190 -11.60 14.96 18.09
N LEU A 191 -11.79 16.25 18.46
CA LEU A 191 -10.79 17.30 18.24
C LEU A 191 -9.51 17.13 19.07
N ASP A 192 -9.62 16.65 20.31
CA ASP A 192 -8.45 16.54 21.19
C ASP A 192 -7.49 15.42 20.74
N HIS A 193 -8.02 14.35 20.14
CA HIS A 193 -7.19 13.35 19.50
C HIS A 193 -6.41 13.95 18.33
N ARG A 194 -7.07 14.72 17.45
CA ARG A 194 -6.43 15.37 16.30
C ARG A 194 -5.34 16.37 16.71
N LYS A 195 -5.53 17.11 17.79
CA LYS A 195 -4.49 17.98 18.35
C LYS A 195 -3.26 17.18 18.80
N ARG A 196 -3.47 16.08 19.54
CA ARG A 196 -2.36 15.22 19.99
C ARG A 196 -1.63 14.53 18.82
N THR A 197 -2.36 14.09 17.80
CA THR A 197 -1.77 13.57 16.56
C THR A 197 -0.81 14.60 15.95
N LEU A 198 -1.21 15.86 15.84
CA LEU A 198 -0.37 16.94 15.34
C LEU A 198 0.89 17.19 16.20
N GLU A 199 0.78 17.08 17.52
CA GLU A 199 1.93 17.18 18.41
C GLU A 199 2.95 16.07 18.15
N TYR A 200 2.49 14.82 18.03
CA TYR A 200 3.36 13.70 17.64
C TYR A 200 3.99 13.90 16.27
N HIS A 201 3.23 14.34 15.27
CA HIS A 201 3.77 14.60 13.93
C HIS A 201 4.88 15.65 13.95
N ARG A 202 4.72 16.75 14.72
CA ARG A 202 5.77 17.76 14.89
C ARG A 202 7.03 17.18 15.54
N GLN A 203 6.88 16.33 16.55
CA GLN A 203 8.00 15.64 17.19
C GLN A 203 8.73 14.70 16.21
N ILE A 204 7.99 13.92 15.43
CA ILE A 204 8.56 13.03 14.41
C ILE A 204 9.38 13.86 13.40
N VAL A 205 8.81 14.95 12.88
CA VAL A 205 9.50 15.82 11.89
C VAL A 205 10.74 16.47 12.50
N ALA A 206 10.72 16.89 13.75
CA ALA A 206 11.88 17.43 14.45
C ALA A 206 13.00 16.39 14.53
N CYS A 207 12.71 15.16 14.98
CA CYS A 207 13.68 14.07 15.06
C CYS A 207 14.25 13.68 13.67
N ILE A 208 13.39 13.69 12.64
CA ILE A 208 13.84 13.46 11.25
C ILE A 208 14.77 14.59 10.80
N ALA A 209 14.42 15.85 11.06
CA ALA A 209 15.23 17.01 10.69
C ALA A 209 16.60 16.99 11.37
N ASP A 210 16.68 16.58 12.64
CA ASP A 210 17.93 16.43 13.38
C ASP A 210 18.79 15.26 12.90
N GLY A 211 18.25 14.35 12.09
CA GLY A 211 18.95 13.16 11.62
C GLY A 211 19.09 12.06 12.68
N ASN A 212 18.35 12.15 13.79
CA ASN A 212 18.43 11.18 14.87
C ASN A 212 17.47 10.01 14.61
N SER A 213 17.97 8.93 14.03
CA SER A 213 17.22 7.76 13.62
C SER A 213 16.48 7.08 14.79
N GLU A 214 17.14 6.98 15.95
CA GLU A 214 16.55 6.29 17.10
C GLU A 214 15.46 7.15 17.75
N ALA A 215 15.69 8.46 17.90
CA ALA A 215 14.67 9.36 18.39
C ALA A 215 13.45 9.44 17.44
N ALA A 216 13.70 9.43 16.11
CA ALA A 216 12.64 9.41 15.11
C ALA A 216 11.81 8.12 15.17
N ARG A 217 12.47 6.96 15.31
CA ARG A 217 11.79 5.67 15.53
C ARG A 217 10.94 5.68 16.78
N GLN A 218 11.49 6.17 17.90
CA GLN A 218 10.77 6.24 19.17
C GLN A 218 9.57 7.18 19.10
N ALA A 219 9.71 8.36 18.49
CA ALA A 219 8.60 9.29 18.29
C ALA A 219 7.46 8.69 17.44
N MET A 220 7.80 7.90 16.39
CA MET A 220 6.81 7.17 15.61
C MET A 220 6.14 6.05 16.43
N TYR A 221 6.90 5.34 17.25
CA TYR A 221 6.33 4.33 18.15
C TYR A 221 5.31 4.93 19.11
N ASP A 222 5.65 6.05 19.75
CA ASP A 222 4.79 6.74 20.71
C ASP A 222 3.50 7.25 20.04
N HIS A 223 3.62 7.80 18.83
CA HIS A 223 2.48 8.20 18.01
C HIS A 223 1.55 7.02 17.70
N LEU A 224 2.09 5.91 17.18
CA LEU A 224 1.28 4.75 16.84
C LEU A 224 0.70 4.05 18.07
N ALA A 225 1.45 3.99 19.18
CA ALA A 225 0.97 3.42 20.44
C ALA A 225 -0.17 4.25 21.04
N HIS A 226 -0.15 5.58 20.85
CA HIS A 226 -1.27 6.45 21.23
C HIS A 226 -2.52 6.13 20.40
N SER A 227 -2.40 6.11 19.07
CA SER A 227 -3.49 5.76 18.16
C SER A 227 -4.10 4.38 18.46
N ARG A 228 -3.29 3.39 18.85
CA ARG A 228 -3.77 2.05 19.21
C ARG A 228 -4.57 2.03 20.51
N ARG A 229 -4.12 2.74 21.55
CA ARG A 229 -4.82 2.77 22.86
C ARG A 229 -6.19 3.38 22.72
N ASP A 230 -6.29 4.44 21.96
CA ASP A 230 -7.55 5.11 21.70
C ASP A 230 -8.52 4.24 20.90
N ALA A 231 -8.03 3.49 19.89
CA ALA A 231 -8.84 2.54 19.14
C ALA A 231 -9.38 1.38 20.00
N GLN A 232 -8.58 0.87 20.94
CA GLN A 232 -9.03 -0.17 21.88
C GLN A 232 -10.06 0.35 22.90
N SER A 233 -9.89 1.58 23.39
CA SER A 233 -10.83 2.19 24.33
C SER A 233 -12.18 2.51 23.69
N ALA A 234 -12.19 2.81 22.38
CA ALA A 234 -13.43 3.04 21.61
C ALA A 234 -14.20 1.74 21.35
N ALA A 235 -13.53 0.61 21.24
CA ALA A 235 -14.13 -0.71 21.04
C ALA A 235 -14.69 -1.35 22.31
N ASP A 236 -14.47 -0.75 23.51
CA ASP A 236 -14.98 -1.26 24.77
C ASP A 236 -16.49 -0.92 24.92
N PRO A 237 -17.39 -1.93 25.04
CA PRO A 237 -18.84 -1.69 25.15
C PRO A 237 -19.24 -0.80 26.33
N VAL A 238 -18.46 -0.78 27.41
CA VAL A 238 -18.72 0.04 28.60
C VAL A 238 -18.51 1.53 28.31
N ASN A 239 -17.54 1.87 27.46
CA ASN A 239 -17.27 3.25 27.07
C ASN A 239 -18.27 3.77 26.02
N PHE A 240 -18.76 2.90 25.12
CA PHE A 240 -19.80 3.23 24.16
C PHE A 240 -21.11 3.68 24.84
N ALA A 241 -21.54 2.95 25.88
CA ALA A 241 -22.75 3.28 26.64
C ALA A 241 -22.62 4.64 27.41
N ARG A 242 -21.44 4.97 27.92
CA ARG A 242 -21.20 6.25 28.65
C ARG A 242 -21.14 7.47 27.73
N ARG A 243 -20.74 7.33 26.48
CA ARG A 243 -20.72 8.43 25.48
C ARG A 243 -22.13 8.79 25.01
N ASN A 244 -22.98 7.79 24.79
CA ASN A 244 -24.37 8.00 24.36
C ASN A 244 -25.32 8.46 25.48
N ALA A 245 -24.89 8.40 26.75
CA ALA A 245 -25.68 8.90 27.89
C ALA A 245 -25.45 10.39 28.20
N ARG A 246 -24.55 11.07 27.45
CA ARG A 246 -24.19 12.50 27.65
C ARG A 246 -24.56 13.40 26.45
N GLY A 247 -25.23 12.89 25.45
CA GLY A 247 -25.86 13.62 24.34
C GLY A 247 -27.37 13.50 24.48
#